data_cc0918a829a42a0dc92ebaf02c352a1a
#
_entry.id   cc0918a829a42a0dc92ebaf02c352a1a
#
_cell.length_a   1.000
_cell.length_b   1.000
_cell.length_c   1.000
_cell.angle_alpha   90.00
_cell.angle_beta   90.00
_cell.angle_gamma   90.00
#
_symmetry.space_group_name_H-M   'P 1'
#
loop_
_entity.id
_entity.type
_entity.pdbx_description
1 polymer ?
#
loop_
_entity_poly.entity_id
_entity_poly.type
_entity_poly.pdbx_seq_one_letter_code
_entity_poly.pdbx_strand_id
1 'polypeptide(L)'
;MIRINGELIDPDLLQDAFARIKSEAEARLQVSCCERDPEFMEQAEEEVIDSVLIAQEAETRYPKIPADKIKARFEKTLKEYRKHGASWDMLEAQRDQLHGECEANLRMETFLDDILAGKIDYNDADLQAYYDEHQREFRTTAEVRVLHLMKALDKHEDPVLLLEQMHELREELLEGADFEEIAKRETDKESGEIDLGWITFDRPSNPIESIMFTMRLNEVSPVVAYEHCYHILKIAEIKPATVKPFDDLREDIVQRVTFERRRNALREFAAELRQGAKVERVDFSGDEDEVQEPS
;
A
#
# COMPACT_ATOMS: atom_id res chain seq x y z
N MET A 1 -13.28 -15.86 -22.50
CA MET A 1 -12.99 -14.50 -23.06
C MET A 1 -14.20 -13.61 -22.94
N ILE A 2 -14.02 -12.29 -22.92
CA ILE A 2 -15.11 -11.31 -22.82
C ILE A 2 -15.21 -10.56 -24.15
N ARG A 3 -16.44 -10.33 -24.63
CA ARG A 3 -16.71 -9.49 -25.78
C ARG A 3 -17.59 -8.32 -25.32
N ILE A 4 -17.18 -7.10 -25.66
CA ILE A 4 -17.88 -5.89 -25.27
C ILE A 4 -18.26 -5.10 -26.53
N ASN A 5 -19.54 -4.87 -26.75
CA ASN A 5 -20.09 -4.19 -27.94
C ASN A 5 -19.58 -4.78 -29.27
N GLY A 6 -19.35 -6.10 -29.32
CA GLY A 6 -18.85 -6.81 -30.50
C GLY A 6 -17.31 -6.91 -30.58
N GLU A 7 -16.54 -6.20 -29.78
CA GLU A 7 -15.10 -6.26 -29.70
C GLU A 7 -14.64 -7.33 -28.72
N LEU A 8 -13.73 -8.20 -29.13
CA LEU A 8 -13.14 -9.22 -28.27
C LEU A 8 -12.01 -8.60 -27.45
N ILE A 9 -12.09 -8.78 -26.15
CA ILE A 9 -11.12 -8.18 -25.22
C ILE A 9 -9.90 -9.09 -25.13
N ASP A 10 -8.72 -8.47 -25.17
CA ASP A 10 -7.44 -9.14 -25.00
C ASP A 10 -7.38 -9.81 -23.62
N PRO A 11 -7.16 -11.12 -23.53
CA PRO A 11 -7.02 -11.83 -22.26
C PRO A 11 -5.93 -11.27 -21.37
N ASP A 12 -4.87 -10.70 -21.93
CA ASP A 12 -3.76 -10.13 -21.17
C ASP A 12 -4.22 -8.96 -20.32
N LEU A 13 -5.16 -8.14 -20.78
CA LEU A 13 -5.74 -7.05 -19.97
C LEU A 13 -6.42 -7.55 -18.69
N LEU A 14 -7.13 -8.67 -18.79
CA LEU A 14 -7.78 -9.27 -17.63
C LEU A 14 -6.74 -9.88 -16.66
N GLN A 15 -5.70 -10.49 -17.20
CA GLN A 15 -4.65 -11.12 -16.42
C GLN A 15 -3.81 -10.05 -15.68
N ASP A 16 -3.49 -8.95 -16.35
CA ASP A 16 -2.79 -7.81 -15.77
C ASP A 16 -3.62 -7.14 -14.65
N ALA A 17 -4.91 -6.91 -14.87
CA ALA A 17 -5.82 -6.38 -13.87
C ALA A 17 -5.90 -7.30 -12.65
N PHE A 18 -6.08 -8.61 -12.86
CA PHE A 18 -6.09 -9.61 -11.79
C PHE A 18 -4.79 -9.61 -10.98
N ALA A 19 -3.64 -9.66 -11.66
CA ALA A 19 -2.33 -9.67 -11.01
C ALA A 19 -2.10 -8.41 -10.15
N ARG A 20 -2.49 -7.24 -10.65
CA ARG A 20 -2.40 -5.97 -9.94
C ARG A 20 -3.32 -5.95 -8.72
N ILE A 21 -4.60 -6.28 -8.87
CA ILE A 21 -5.58 -6.30 -7.77
C ILE A 21 -5.13 -7.25 -6.66
N LYS A 22 -4.69 -8.45 -7.04
CA LYS A 22 -4.19 -9.45 -6.10
C LYS A 22 -2.95 -8.95 -5.35
N SER A 23 -1.96 -8.42 -6.06
CA SER A 23 -0.73 -7.88 -5.47
C SER A 23 -1.01 -6.73 -4.49
N GLU A 24 -1.91 -5.80 -4.83
CA GLU A 24 -2.33 -4.71 -3.95
C GLU A 24 -3.04 -5.22 -2.68
N ALA A 25 -3.91 -6.22 -2.83
CA ALA A 25 -4.61 -6.84 -1.72
C ALA A 25 -3.65 -7.60 -0.79
N GLU A 26 -2.72 -8.38 -1.33
CA GLU A 26 -1.71 -9.13 -0.58
C GLU A 26 -0.76 -8.18 0.17
N ALA A 27 -0.31 -7.11 -0.47
CA ALA A 27 0.53 -6.09 0.17
C ALA A 27 -0.19 -5.40 1.34
N ARG A 28 -1.48 -5.08 1.18
CA ARG A 28 -2.28 -4.45 2.24
C ARG A 28 -2.57 -5.38 3.41
N LEU A 29 -2.87 -6.64 3.14
CA LEU A 29 -3.24 -7.64 4.14
C LEU A 29 -2.04 -8.38 4.71
N GLN A 30 -0.86 -8.28 4.07
CA GLN A 30 0.37 -9.02 4.40
C GLN A 30 0.17 -10.55 4.47
N VAL A 31 -0.75 -11.07 3.66
CA VAL A 31 -1.03 -12.50 3.54
C VAL A 31 -1.22 -12.84 2.06
N SER A 32 -0.65 -13.96 1.63
CA SER A 32 -0.98 -14.56 0.33
C SER A 32 -2.32 -15.29 0.47
N CYS A 33 -3.31 -14.92 -0.34
CA CYS A 33 -4.67 -15.42 -0.20
C CYS A 33 -5.23 -15.95 -1.52
N CYS A 34 -4.73 -17.11 -1.95
CA CYS A 34 -5.24 -17.79 -3.16
C CYS A 34 -6.71 -18.25 -3.04
N GLU A 35 -7.25 -18.38 -1.82
CA GLU A 35 -8.67 -18.69 -1.62
C GLU A 35 -9.61 -17.57 -2.11
N ARG A 36 -9.10 -16.34 -2.24
CA ARG A 36 -9.85 -15.18 -2.72
C ARG A 36 -9.63 -14.88 -4.21
N ASP A 37 -8.89 -15.70 -4.93
CA ASP A 37 -8.63 -15.52 -6.37
C ASP A 37 -9.91 -15.36 -7.20
N PRO A 38 -11.03 -16.08 -6.93
CA PRO A 38 -12.29 -15.83 -7.63
C PRO A 38 -12.86 -14.43 -7.45
N GLU A 39 -12.75 -13.87 -6.23
CA GLU A 39 -13.20 -12.49 -5.93
C GLU A 39 -12.33 -11.47 -6.67
N PHE A 40 -11.02 -11.68 -6.71
CA PHE A 40 -10.10 -10.81 -7.42
C PHE A 40 -10.31 -10.88 -8.93
N MET A 41 -10.65 -12.06 -9.46
CA MET A 41 -10.96 -12.23 -10.86
C MET A 41 -12.27 -11.50 -11.24
N GLU A 42 -13.31 -11.58 -10.41
CA GLU A 42 -14.55 -10.85 -10.63
C GLU A 42 -14.31 -9.32 -10.62
N GLN A 43 -13.51 -8.83 -9.67
CA GLN A 43 -13.12 -7.42 -9.64
C GLN A 43 -12.32 -7.00 -10.87
N ALA A 44 -11.42 -7.86 -11.35
CA ALA A 44 -10.66 -7.62 -12.56
C ALA A 44 -11.55 -7.58 -13.81
N GLU A 45 -12.51 -8.51 -13.93
CA GLU A 45 -13.50 -8.48 -15.01
C GLU A 45 -14.29 -7.17 -15.03
N GLU A 46 -14.79 -6.74 -13.87
CA GLU A 46 -15.55 -5.49 -13.76
C GLU A 46 -14.70 -4.29 -14.15
N GLU A 47 -13.47 -4.21 -13.68
CA GLU A 47 -12.56 -3.10 -13.99
C GLU A 47 -12.20 -3.06 -15.49
N VAL A 48 -11.94 -4.21 -16.09
CA VAL A 48 -11.65 -4.31 -17.52
C VAL A 48 -12.87 -3.89 -18.36
N ILE A 49 -14.07 -4.36 -17.99
CA ILE A 49 -15.32 -3.95 -18.68
C ILE A 49 -15.48 -2.43 -18.61
N ASP A 50 -15.32 -1.82 -17.43
CA ASP A 50 -15.46 -0.37 -17.26
C ASP A 50 -14.41 0.39 -18.07
N SER A 51 -13.16 -0.06 -18.05
CA SER A 51 -12.08 0.60 -18.79
C SER A 51 -12.27 0.54 -20.30
N VAL A 52 -12.74 -0.58 -20.81
CA VAL A 52 -13.03 -0.76 -22.26
C VAL A 52 -14.23 0.08 -22.69
N LEU A 53 -15.30 0.11 -21.90
CA LEU A 53 -16.45 0.97 -22.20
C LEU A 53 -16.10 2.44 -22.22
N ILE A 54 -15.28 2.88 -21.26
CA ILE A 54 -14.77 4.26 -21.21
C ILE A 54 -13.90 4.56 -22.44
N ALA A 55 -13.04 3.62 -22.86
CA ALA A 55 -12.20 3.78 -24.03
C ALA A 55 -13.01 3.87 -25.33
N GLN A 56 -14.01 3.00 -25.52
CA GLN A 56 -14.91 3.02 -26.68
C GLN A 56 -15.73 4.32 -26.74
N GLU A 57 -16.17 4.82 -25.60
CA GLU A 57 -16.88 6.11 -25.54
C GLU A 57 -15.95 7.29 -25.86
N ALA A 58 -14.69 7.25 -25.38
CA ALA A 58 -13.68 8.24 -25.71
C ALA A 58 -13.39 8.27 -27.23
N GLU A 59 -13.32 7.12 -27.89
CA GLU A 59 -13.17 7.04 -29.35
C GLU A 59 -14.38 7.59 -30.10
N THR A 60 -15.57 7.34 -29.58
CA THR A 60 -16.82 7.84 -30.17
C THR A 60 -16.95 9.37 -30.08
N ARG A 61 -16.62 9.94 -28.89
CA ARG A 61 -16.71 11.40 -28.69
C ARG A 61 -15.54 12.16 -29.32
N TYR A 62 -14.34 11.56 -29.30
CA TYR A 62 -13.11 12.18 -29.79
C TYR A 62 -12.46 11.35 -30.91
N PRO A 63 -13.13 11.14 -32.06
CA PRO A 63 -12.61 10.27 -33.13
C PRO A 63 -11.31 10.81 -33.75
N LYS A 64 -11.03 12.10 -33.57
CA LYS A 64 -9.85 12.77 -34.14
C LYS A 64 -9.20 13.65 -33.07
N ILE A 65 -7.92 13.44 -32.87
CA ILE A 65 -7.07 14.33 -32.06
C ILE A 65 -6.26 15.25 -32.98
N PRO A 66 -6.09 16.55 -32.67
CA PRO A 66 -5.31 17.47 -33.46
C PRO A 66 -3.86 16.96 -33.69
N ALA A 67 -3.42 16.92 -34.95
CA ALA A 67 -2.13 16.35 -35.33
C ALA A 67 -0.92 17.07 -34.69
N ASP A 68 -1.05 18.38 -34.44
CA ASP A 68 -0.06 19.19 -33.76
C ASP A 68 0.14 18.74 -32.29
N LYS A 69 -0.96 18.39 -31.58
CA LYS A 69 -0.90 17.86 -30.22
C LYS A 69 -0.25 16.47 -30.19
N ILE A 70 -0.62 15.60 -31.13
CA ILE A 70 -0.02 14.25 -31.23
C ILE A 70 1.48 14.38 -31.48
N LYS A 71 1.88 15.23 -32.43
CA LYS A 71 3.29 15.45 -32.74
C LYS A 71 4.07 15.97 -31.54
N ALA A 72 3.54 16.96 -30.80
CA ALA A 72 4.18 17.50 -29.62
C ALA A 72 4.35 16.45 -28.51
N ARG A 73 3.32 15.63 -28.27
CA ARG A 73 3.37 14.52 -27.31
C ARG A 73 4.42 13.48 -27.74
N PHE A 74 4.39 13.06 -29.00
CA PHE A 74 5.31 12.09 -29.55
C PHE A 74 6.78 12.53 -29.44
N GLU A 75 7.09 13.78 -29.78
CA GLU A 75 8.43 14.34 -29.61
C GLU A 75 8.88 14.36 -28.13
N LYS A 76 7.96 14.65 -27.22
CA LYS A 76 8.24 14.60 -25.77
C LYS A 76 8.53 13.16 -25.32
N THR A 77 7.70 12.21 -25.72
CA THR A 77 7.86 10.77 -25.41
C THR A 77 9.20 10.24 -25.92
N LEU A 78 9.57 10.55 -27.17
CA LEU A 78 10.87 10.16 -27.71
C LEU A 78 12.05 10.70 -26.88
N LYS A 79 11.96 11.96 -26.42
CA LYS A 79 13.01 12.55 -25.56
C LYS A 79 13.12 11.84 -24.22
N GLU A 80 11.99 11.46 -23.63
CA GLU A 80 11.95 10.72 -22.37
C GLU A 80 12.57 9.32 -22.52
N TYR A 81 12.18 8.55 -23.54
CA TYR A 81 12.78 7.24 -23.80
C TYR A 81 14.30 7.33 -24.06
N ARG A 82 14.73 8.36 -24.79
CA ARG A 82 16.17 8.61 -25.02
C ARG A 82 16.91 8.92 -23.71
N LYS A 83 16.32 9.69 -22.82
CA LYS A 83 16.89 9.98 -21.49
C LYS A 83 17.08 8.70 -20.67
N HIS A 84 16.20 7.71 -20.86
CA HIS A 84 16.26 6.41 -20.18
C HIS A 84 17.06 5.35 -20.95
N GLY A 85 17.80 5.73 -21.99
CA GLY A 85 18.76 4.87 -22.67
C GLY A 85 18.24 4.11 -23.90
N ALA A 86 17.00 4.35 -24.36
CA ALA A 86 16.50 3.73 -25.58
C ALA A 86 17.33 4.15 -26.81
N SER A 87 17.66 3.22 -27.72
CA SER A 87 18.37 3.52 -28.97
C SER A 87 17.45 4.14 -30.03
N TRP A 88 17.99 4.87 -30.99
CA TRP A 88 17.22 5.41 -32.10
C TRP A 88 16.61 4.30 -32.96
N ASP A 89 17.38 3.23 -33.22
CA ASP A 89 16.93 2.11 -34.05
C ASP A 89 15.72 1.41 -33.43
N MET A 90 15.70 1.24 -32.09
CA MET A 90 14.58 0.69 -31.36
C MET A 90 13.34 1.61 -31.44
N LEU A 91 13.53 2.91 -31.24
CA LEU A 91 12.43 3.88 -31.31
C LEU A 91 11.85 4.00 -32.72
N GLU A 92 12.69 3.91 -33.77
CA GLU A 92 12.22 3.95 -35.15
C GLU A 92 11.47 2.65 -35.51
N ALA A 93 11.91 1.50 -35.01
CA ALA A 93 11.20 0.22 -35.19
C ALA A 93 9.79 0.22 -34.55
N GLN A 94 9.59 0.97 -33.48
CA GLN A 94 8.31 1.07 -32.75
C GLN A 94 7.55 2.37 -33.03
N ARG A 95 7.99 3.15 -34.02
CA ARG A 95 7.49 4.51 -34.26
C ARG A 95 5.98 4.59 -34.41
N ASP A 96 5.41 3.73 -35.24
CA ASP A 96 3.96 3.77 -35.54
C ASP A 96 3.13 3.34 -34.32
N GLN A 97 3.62 2.38 -33.55
CA GLN A 97 3.03 1.97 -32.29
C GLN A 97 3.05 3.12 -31.28
N LEU A 98 4.22 3.71 -31.03
CA LEU A 98 4.36 4.84 -30.11
C LEU A 98 3.51 6.05 -30.52
N HIS A 99 3.36 6.28 -31.83
CA HIS A 99 2.49 7.35 -32.32
C HIS A 99 1.03 7.05 -32.02
N GLY A 100 0.57 5.82 -32.25
CA GLY A 100 -0.79 5.37 -31.92
C GLY A 100 -1.07 5.45 -30.42
N GLU A 101 -0.12 5.03 -29.59
CA GLU A 101 -0.23 5.16 -28.12
C GLU A 101 -0.34 6.62 -27.66
N CYS A 102 0.45 7.53 -28.29
CA CYS A 102 0.35 8.95 -27.99
C CYS A 102 -1.03 9.52 -28.36
N GLU A 103 -1.60 9.10 -29.48
CA GLU A 103 -2.94 9.52 -29.91
C GLU A 103 -4.01 8.99 -28.95
N ALA A 104 -3.97 7.69 -28.60
CA ALA A 104 -4.90 7.07 -27.67
C ALA A 104 -4.85 7.72 -26.28
N ASN A 105 -3.66 7.98 -25.77
CA ASN A 105 -3.46 8.64 -24.47
C ASN A 105 -4.01 10.08 -24.48
N LEU A 106 -3.76 10.86 -25.55
CA LEU A 106 -4.29 12.22 -25.67
C LEU A 106 -5.83 12.23 -25.80
N ARG A 107 -6.40 11.24 -26.51
CA ARG A 107 -7.83 11.04 -26.59
C ARG A 107 -8.44 10.81 -25.23
N MET A 108 -7.86 9.87 -24.47
CA MET A 108 -8.30 9.54 -23.13
C MET A 108 -8.15 10.74 -22.17
N GLU A 109 -7.02 11.44 -22.20
CA GLU A 109 -6.82 12.65 -21.39
C GLU A 109 -7.90 13.70 -21.70
N THR A 110 -8.14 14.01 -22.99
CA THR A 110 -9.15 14.99 -23.39
C THR A 110 -10.55 14.58 -22.96
N PHE A 111 -10.86 13.31 -23.10
CA PHE A 111 -12.14 12.75 -22.67
C PHE A 111 -12.32 12.80 -21.15
N LEU A 112 -11.30 12.42 -20.39
CA LEU A 112 -11.34 12.46 -18.93
C LEU A 112 -11.47 13.88 -18.39
N ASP A 113 -10.77 14.85 -18.99
CA ASP A 113 -10.90 16.26 -18.64
C ASP A 113 -12.34 16.77 -18.82
N ASP A 114 -13.00 16.33 -19.90
CA ASP A 114 -14.39 16.71 -20.19
C ASP A 114 -15.38 16.09 -19.19
N ILE A 115 -15.33 14.78 -18.96
CA ILE A 115 -16.28 14.10 -18.07
C ILE A 115 -16.07 14.38 -16.58
N LEU A 116 -14.86 14.78 -16.19
CA LEU A 116 -14.51 15.13 -14.82
C LEU A 116 -14.67 16.61 -14.49
N ALA A 117 -14.91 17.46 -15.51
CA ALA A 117 -15.08 18.88 -15.32
C ALA A 117 -16.20 19.18 -14.31
N GLY A 118 -15.86 19.93 -13.25
CA GLY A 118 -16.77 20.26 -12.16
C GLY A 118 -17.09 19.14 -11.16
N LYS A 119 -16.69 17.88 -11.46
CA LYS A 119 -16.95 16.74 -10.57
C LYS A 119 -15.83 16.51 -9.54
N ILE A 120 -14.62 16.94 -9.86
CA ILE A 120 -13.44 16.79 -9.00
C ILE A 120 -13.10 18.06 -8.21
N ASP A 121 -13.85 19.14 -8.43
CA ASP A 121 -13.68 20.39 -7.72
C ASP A 121 -13.96 20.21 -6.22
N TYR A 122 -13.17 20.85 -5.39
CA TYR A 122 -13.31 20.81 -3.95
C TYR A 122 -13.17 22.22 -3.36
N ASN A 123 -13.67 22.39 -2.15
CA ASN A 123 -13.51 23.60 -1.35
C ASN A 123 -12.95 23.24 0.03
N ASP A 124 -12.61 24.26 0.85
CA ASP A 124 -12.02 24.03 2.16
C ASP A 124 -12.94 23.26 3.12
N ALA A 125 -14.26 23.39 2.97
CA ALA A 125 -15.20 22.65 3.80
C ALA A 125 -15.19 21.15 3.47
N ASP A 126 -15.02 20.78 2.18
CA ASP A 126 -14.88 19.39 1.75
C ASP A 126 -13.61 18.75 2.34
N LEU A 127 -12.50 19.48 2.32
CA LEU A 127 -11.23 19.01 2.88
C LEU A 127 -11.32 18.84 4.40
N GLN A 128 -11.97 19.77 5.09
CA GLN A 128 -12.18 19.67 6.54
C GLN A 128 -13.08 18.50 6.90
N ALA A 129 -14.17 18.29 6.15
CA ALA A 129 -15.07 17.15 6.34
C ALA A 129 -14.33 15.81 6.17
N TYR A 130 -13.50 15.70 5.14
CA TYR A 130 -12.67 14.52 4.91
C TYR A 130 -11.72 14.26 6.08
N TYR A 131 -11.03 15.30 6.55
CA TYR A 131 -10.14 15.20 7.71
C TYR A 131 -10.89 14.73 8.96
N ASP A 132 -12.05 15.29 9.24
CA ASP A 132 -12.85 14.96 10.43
C ASP A 132 -13.36 13.51 10.39
N GLU A 133 -13.73 13.01 9.21
CA GLU A 133 -14.16 11.63 9.01
C GLU A 133 -13.02 10.62 9.12
N HIS A 134 -11.80 11.00 8.68
CA HIS A 134 -10.66 10.10 8.59
C HIS A 134 -9.59 10.32 9.68
N GLN A 135 -9.90 10.99 10.79
CA GLN A 135 -8.95 11.31 11.86
C GLN A 135 -8.15 10.11 12.36
N ARG A 136 -8.71 8.89 12.29
CA ARG A 136 -8.02 7.67 12.71
C ARG A 136 -6.81 7.34 11.84
N GLU A 137 -6.89 7.66 10.55
CA GLU A 137 -5.82 7.42 9.57
C GLU A 137 -4.69 8.44 9.72
N PHE A 138 -5.00 9.61 10.26
CA PHE A 138 -4.05 10.71 10.45
C PHE A 138 -3.38 10.71 11.83
N ARG A 139 -3.52 9.62 12.58
CA ARG A 139 -2.84 9.51 13.87
C ARG A 139 -1.38 9.15 13.68
N THR A 140 -0.52 9.82 14.46
CA THR A 140 0.86 9.38 14.64
C THR A 140 0.88 8.03 15.37
N THR A 141 1.96 7.30 15.23
CA THR A 141 2.19 6.11 16.04
C THR A 141 2.63 6.53 17.45
N ALA A 142 2.19 5.78 18.48
CA ALA A 142 2.72 5.99 19.82
C ALA A 142 4.18 5.53 19.88
N GLU A 143 5.00 6.23 20.66
CA GLU A 143 6.39 5.88 20.87
C GLU A 143 6.68 5.81 22.37
N VAL A 144 7.53 4.87 22.76
CA VAL A 144 8.04 4.74 24.13
C VAL A 144 9.56 4.76 24.13
N ARG A 145 10.17 5.43 25.10
CA ARG A 145 11.59 5.33 25.36
C ARG A 145 11.82 4.36 26.50
N VAL A 146 12.66 3.38 26.25
CA VAL A 146 12.78 2.21 27.12
C VAL A 146 14.22 2.05 27.62
N LEU A 147 14.35 1.95 28.95
CA LEU A 147 15.57 1.49 29.57
C LEU A 147 15.51 -0.03 29.76
N HIS A 148 16.64 -0.71 29.58
CA HIS A 148 16.72 -2.15 29.48
C HIS A 148 17.88 -2.72 30.28
N LEU A 149 17.60 -3.65 31.18
CA LEU A 149 18.55 -4.52 31.85
C LEU A 149 18.40 -5.93 31.30
N MET A 150 19.49 -6.54 30.88
CA MET A 150 19.51 -7.88 30.32
C MET A 150 20.62 -8.73 30.99
N LYS A 151 20.28 -9.96 31.35
CA LYS A 151 21.22 -10.99 31.79
C LYS A 151 21.12 -12.20 30.87
N ALA A 152 22.27 -12.64 30.33
CA ALA A 152 22.35 -13.75 29.40
C ALA A 152 22.57 -15.06 30.13
N LEU A 153 21.77 -16.09 29.85
CA LEU A 153 21.83 -17.39 30.54
C LEU A 153 23.16 -18.12 30.33
N ASP A 154 23.81 -17.94 29.22
CA ASP A 154 25.10 -18.57 28.88
C ASP A 154 26.29 -17.97 29.61
N LYS A 155 26.13 -16.79 30.21
CA LYS A 155 27.17 -16.13 31.03
C LYS A 155 27.11 -16.51 32.51
N HIS A 156 26.13 -17.32 32.91
CA HIS A 156 25.89 -17.69 34.30
C HIS A 156 25.75 -19.21 34.42
N GLU A 157 26.35 -19.80 35.51
CA GLU A 157 26.38 -21.24 35.69
C GLU A 157 25.02 -21.84 36.08
N ASP A 158 24.20 -21.08 36.82
CA ASP A 158 22.90 -21.54 37.32
C ASP A 158 21.78 -20.59 36.91
N PRO A 159 20.90 -21.01 35.96
CA PRO A 159 19.76 -20.20 35.51
C PRO A 159 18.73 -19.88 36.60
N VAL A 160 18.63 -20.73 37.65
CA VAL A 160 17.66 -20.52 38.75
C VAL A 160 18.19 -19.44 39.69
N LEU A 161 19.44 -19.50 40.06
CA LEU A 161 20.08 -18.42 40.85
C LEU A 161 20.09 -17.10 40.09
N LEU A 162 20.28 -17.12 38.76
CA LEU A 162 20.19 -15.93 37.95
C LEU A 162 18.78 -15.31 37.95
N LEU A 163 17.76 -16.16 37.91
CA LEU A 163 16.38 -15.71 38.01
C LEU A 163 16.08 -15.08 39.38
N GLU A 164 16.55 -15.69 40.44
CA GLU A 164 16.44 -15.11 41.79
C GLU A 164 17.12 -13.75 41.90
N GLN A 165 18.33 -13.61 41.34
CA GLN A 165 19.04 -12.32 41.27
C GLN A 165 18.26 -11.28 40.47
N MET A 166 17.65 -11.66 39.34
CA MET A 166 16.83 -10.75 38.58
C MET A 166 15.59 -10.29 39.34
N HIS A 167 14.99 -11.13 40.14
CA HIS A 167 13.88 -10.74 41.03
C HIS A 167 14.34 -9.78 42.11
N GLU A 168 15.51 -10.03 42.75
CA GLU A 168 16.09 -9.12 43.74
C GLU A 168 16.38 -7.73 43.13
N LEU A 169 17.02 -7.68 41.96
CA LEU A 169 17.26 -6.42 41.23
C LEU A 169 15.96 -5.70 40.92
N ARG A 170 14.93 -6.44 40.54
CA ARG A 170 13.61 -5.85 40.30
C ARG A 170 13.01 -5.26 41.57
N GLU A 171 13.15 -5.93 42.72
CA GLU A 171 12.67 -5.41 44.03
C GLU A 171 13.39 -4.12 44.40
N GLU A 172 14.74 -4.08 44.26
CA GLU A 172 15.50 -2.83 44.44
C GLU A 172 14.98 -1.67 43.57
N LEU A 173 14.66 -1.96 42.29
CA LEU A 173 14.11 -0.98 41.37
C LEU A 173 12.71 -0.52 41.77
N LEU A 174 11.87 -1.39 42.28
CA LEU A 174 10.53 -1.06 42.77
C LEU A 174 10.55 -0.26 44.08
N GLU A 175 11.61 -0.43 44.90
CA GLU A 175 11.86 0.36 46.12
C GLU A 175 12.43 1.73 45.82
N GLY A 176 12.75 2.02 44.53
CA GLY A 176 13.14 3.35 44.06
C GLY A 176 14.61 3.53 43.74
N ALA A 177 15.37 2.45 43.64
CA ALA A 177 16.76 2.51 43.18
C ALA A 177 16.82 3.03 41.71
N ASP A 178 17.95 3.65 41.38
CA ASP A 178 18.15 4.19 40.04
C ASP A 178 18.35 3.09 39.02
N PHE A 179 17.47 3.06 38.01
CA PHE A 179 17.50 2.02 36.98
C PHE A 179 18.78 2.04 36.15
N GLU A 180 19.28 3.24 35.83
CA GLU A 180 20.47 3.35 35.00
C GLU A 180 21.73 2.88 35.76
N GLU A 181 21.81 3.19 37.05
CA GLU A 181 22.95 2.75 37.89
C GLU A 181 22.96 1.22 37.99
N ILE A 182 21.80 0.60 38.29
CA ILE A 182 21.68 -0.85 38.38
C ILE A 182 21.95 -1.50 37.02
N ALA A 183 21.32 -1.00 35.96
CA ALA A 183 21.48 -1.56 34.61
C ALA A 183 22.93 -1.46 34.11
N LYS A 184 23.62 -0.34 34.35
CA LYS A 184 25.06 -0.17 34.00
C LYS A 184 25.96 -1.15 34.74
N ARG A 185 25.65 -1.44 36.02
CA ARG A 185 26.42 -2.38 36.84
C ARG A 185 26.17 -3.84 36.46
N GLU A 186 24.93 -4.16 36.09
CA GLU A 186 24.47 -5.54 36.04
C GLU A 186 24.24 -6.07 34.61
N THR A 187 24.14 -5.24 33.60
CA THR A 187 23.80 -5.73 32.23
C THR A 187 24.92 -6.59 31.65
N ASP A 188 24.53 -7.70 31.03
CA ASP A 188 25.45 -8.57 30.29
C ASP A 188 25.58 -8.17 28.83
N LYS A 189 24.91 -7.08 28.40
CA LYS A 189 25.08 -6.53 27.04
C LYS A 189 26.53 -6.11 26.82
N GLU A 190 27.15 -6.64 25.77
CA GLU A 190 28.52 -6.31 25.40
C GLU A 190 28.72 -4.84 25.06
N SER A 191 27.68 -4.20 24.45
CA SER A 191 27.70 -2.78 24.16
C SER A 191 27.57 -1.89 25.38
N GLY A 192 27.12 -2.43 26.52
CA GLY A 192 26.79 -1.67 27.73
C GLY A 192 25.60 -0.71 27.54
N GLU A 193 24.92 -0.74 26.39
CA GLU A 193 23.80 0.12 26.06
C GLU A 193 22.55 -0.29 26.82
N ILE A 194 22.07 0.60 27.67
CA ILE A 194 20.89 0.38 28.51
C ILE A 194 19.66 1.18 28.04
N ASP A 195 19.85 2.24 27.27
CA ASP A 195 18.77 3.03 26.67
C ASP A 195 18.55 2.52 25.23
N LEU A 196 17.38 1.94 24.99
CA LEU A 196 17.00 1.45 23.67
C LEU A 196 16.51 2.58 22.72
N GLY A 197 16.48 3.81 23.24
CA GLY A 197 15.94 4.95 22.50
C GLY A 197 14.42 4.89 22.36
N TRP A 198 13.92 5.60 21.33
CA TRP A 198 12.50 5.65 21.02
C TRP A 198 12.10 4.44 20.17
N ILE A 199 11.13 3.69 20.67
CA ILE A 199 10.54 2.53 19.96
C ILE A 199 9.12 2.90 19.57
N THR A 200 8.84 2.79 18.28
CA THR A 200 7.54 3.09 17.69
C THR A 200 6.61 1.90 17.84
N PHE A 201 5.35 2.14 18.24
CA PHE A 201 4.34 1.11 18.26
C PHE A 201 3.98 0.69 16.84
N ASP A 202 4.49 -0.46 16.45
CA ASP A 202 4.07 -1.18 15.26
C ASP A 202 3.50 -2.53 15.70
N ARG A 203 3.54 -3.54 14.89
CA ARG A 203 3.12 -4.90 15.27
C ARG A 203 4.18 -5.51 16.18
N PRO A 204 3.87 -5.75 17.47
CA PRO A 204 4.85 -6.35 18.35
C PRO A 204 5.25 -7.73 17.81
N SER A 205 6.56 -7.91 17.61
CA SER A 205 7.14 -9.13 17.02
C SER A 205 7.61 -10.12 18.07
N ASN A 206 7.71 -9.69 19.33
CA ASN A 206 8.23 -10.48 20.43
C ASN A 206 7.59 -10.10 21.78
N PRO A 207 7.76 -10.94 22.83
CA PRO A 207 7.20 -10.68 24.16
C PRO A 207 7.66 -9.37 24.80
N ILE A 208 8.91 -8.94 24.54
CA ILE A 208 9.47 -7.71 25.09
C ILE A 208 8.75 -6.50 24.52
N GLU A 209 8.60 -6.43 23.20
CA GLU A 209 7.82 -5.38 22.55
C GLU A 209 6.35 -5.38 23.01
N SER A 210 5.75 -6.56 23.15
CA SER A 210 4.37 -6.68 23.61
C SER A 210 4.17 -6.10 25.02
N ILE A 211 5.13 -6.31 25.93
CA ILE A 211 5.07 -5.81 27.31
C ILE A 211 5.28 -4.30 27.35
N MET A 212 6.31 -3.76 26.67
CA MET A 212 6.69 -2.36 26.79
C MET A 212 5.56 -1.40 26.41
N PHE A 213 4.71 -1.78 25.43
CA PHE A 213 3.58 -0.95 25.02
C PHE A 213 2.34 -1.06 25.91
N THR A 214 2.33 -1.99 26.88
CA THR A 214 1.28 -2.10 27.90
C THR A 214 1.64 -1.41 29.22
N MET A 215 2.92 -1.01 29.37
CA MET A 215 3.45 -0.41 30.58
C MET A 215 3.16 1.10 30.66
N ARG A 216 3.13 1.61 31.89
CA ARG A 216 2.95 3.04 32.19
C ARG A 216 4.30 3.74 32.29
N LEU A 217 4.26 5.07 32.23
CA LEU A 217 5.44 5.89 32.49
C LEU A 217 6.07 5.56 33.85
N ASN A 218 7.38 5.39 33.88
CA ASN A 218 8.19 4.99 35.04
C ASN A 218 7.92 3.58 35.58
N GLU A 219 7.08 2.79 34.95
CA GLU A 219 6.83 1.42 35.35
C GLU A 219 8.02 0.54 35.03
N VAL A 220 8.33 -0.39 35.98
CA VAL A 220 9.34 -1.43 35.83
C VAL A 220 8.62 -2.74 35.52
N SER A 221 9.03 -3.42 34.47
CA SER A 221 8.41 -4.67 34.01
C SER A 221 8.60 -5.82 35.02
N PRO A 222 7.80 -6.89 34.93
CA PRO A 222 8.21 -8.19 35.45
C PRO A 222 9.54 -8.63 34.81
N VAL A 223 10.18 -9.65 35.40
CA VAL A 223 11.30 -10.36 34.74
C VAL A 223 10.73 -11.13 33.56
N VAL A 224 11.22 -10.85 32.36
CA VAL A 224 10.77 -11.47 31.09
C VAL A 224 11.87 -12.40 30.59
N ALA A 225 11.55 -13.67 30.38
CA ALA A 225 12.45 -14.63 29.76
C ALA A 225 12.21 -14.61 28.22
N TYR A 226 13.27 -14.30 27.47
CA TYR A 226 13.23 -14.30 26.01
C TYR A 226 14.65 -14.50 25.43
N GLU A 227 14.78 -15.26 24.33
CA GLU A 227 16.06 -15.50 23.60
C GLU A 227 17.25 -15.85 24.50
N HIS A 228 17.05 -16.82 25.40
CA HIS A 228 18.09 -17.24 26.37
C HIS A 228 18.61 -16.13 27.28
N CYS A 229 17.79 -15.12 27.55
CA CYS A 229 18.10 -14.01 28.45
C CYS A 229 16.93 -13.75 29.40
N TYR A 230 17.25 -13.12 30.55
CA TYR A 230 16.26 -12.45 31.39
C TYR A 230 16.34 -10.95 31.19
N HIS A 231 15.18 -10.32 31.11
CA HIS A 231 15.03 -8.89 30.81
C HIS A 231 14.20 -8.19 31.88
N ILE A 232 14.59 -6.97 32.24
CA ILE A 232 13.79 -6.01 32.97
C ILE A 232 13.78 -4.71 32.16
N LEU A 233 12.59 -4.14 31.98
CA LEU A 233 12.37 -2.91 31.22
C LEU A 233 11.85 -1.82 32.16
N LYS A 234 12.16 -0.56 31.83
CA LYS A 234 11.53 0.61 32.43
C LYS A 234 11.14 1.59 31.36
N ILE A 235 9.90 2.06 31.39
CA ILE A 235 9.44 3.12 30.48
C ILE A 235 9.93 4.47 31.02
N ALA A 236 10.89 5.07 30.32
CA ALA A 236 11.46 6.37 30.68
C ALA A 236 10.59 7.54 30.18
N GLU A 237 10.06 7.41 28.97
CA GLU A 237 9.22 8.44 28.34
C GLU A 237 8.14 7.80 27.45
N ILE A 238 7.02 8.50 27.27
CA ILE A 238 5.92 8.10 26.39
C ILE A 238 5.53 9.30 25.54
N LYS A 239 5.48 9.09 24.23
CA LYS A 239 4.81 9.99 23.26
C LYS A 239 3.51 9.33 22.82
N PRO A 240 2.36 9.80 23.28
CA PRO A 240 1.09 9.21 22.87
C PRO A 240 0.82 9.46 21.38
N ALA A 241 0.07 8.58 20.75
CA ALA A 241 -0.44 8.81 19.41
C ALA A 241 -1.35 10.05 19.41
N THR A 242 -1.06 11.00 18.55
CA THR A 242 -1.85 12.24 18.35
C THR A 242 -2.35 12.30 16.91
N VAL A 243 -3.43 13.03 16.67
CA VAL A 243 -3.88 13.30 15.30
C VAL A 243 -3.00 14.43 14.75
N LYS A 244 -2.43 14.23 13.56
CA LYS A 244 -1.66 15.28 12.86
C LYS A 244 -2.58 16.47 12.56
N PRO A 245 -2.12 17.72 12.71
CA PRO A 245 -2.91 18.89 12.36
C PRO A 245 -3.37 18.89 10.90
N PHE A 246 -4.55 19.44 10.65
CA PHE A 246 -5.10 19.57 9.29
C PHE A 246 -4.14 20.29 8.33
N ASP A 247 -3.52 21.37 8.79
CA ASP A 247 -2.62 22.19 7.97
C ASP A 247 -1.40 21.41 7.48
N ASP A 248 -0.88 20.48 8.29
CA ASP A 248 0.25 19.61 7.93
C ASP A 248 -0.13 18.54 6.89
N LEU A 249 -1.42 18.25 6.77
CA LEU A 249 -1.97 17.20 5.92
C LEU A 249 -2.71 17.73 4.69
N ARG A 250 -2.84 19.05 4.56
CA ARG A 250 -3.70 19.67 3.54
C ARG A 250 -3.42 19.15 2.14
N GLU A 251 -2.17 19.04 1.75
CA GLU A 251 -1.78 18.55 0.42
C GLU A 251 -2.15 17.07 0.21
N ASP A 252 -1.90 16.23 1.22
CA ASP A 252 -2.27 14.81 1.19
C ASP A 252 -3.79 14.64 1.10
N ILE A 253 -4.55 15.42 1.88
CA ILE A 253 -6.01 15.41 1.86
C ILE A 253 -6.55 15.85 0.50
N VAL A 254 -5.97 16.90 -0.12
CA VAL A 254 -6.35 17.33 -1.47
C VAL A 254 -6.17 16.19 -2.48
N GLN A 255 -5.03 15.49 -2.44
CA GLN A 255 -4.76 14.37 -3.34
C GLN A 255 -5.78 13.25 -3.12
N ARG A 256 -6.07 12.89 -1.87
CA ARG A 256 -7.05 11.83 -1.52
C ARG A 256 -8.46 12.19 -1.96
N VAL A 257 -8.93 13.38 -1.63
CA VAL A 257 -10.29 13.86 -2.01
C VAL A 257 -10.43 13.90 -3.53
N THR A 258 -9.43 14.44 -4.23
CA THR A 258 -9.43 14.49 -5.70
C THR A 258 -9.44 13.09 -6.31
N PHE A 259 -8.62 12.18 -5.79
CA PHE A 259 -8.56 10.79 -6.24
C PHE A 259 -9.90 10.07 -6.03
N GLU A 260 -10.51 10.22 -4.86
CA GLU A 260 -11.80 9.58 -4.56
C GLU A 260 -12.94 10.14 -5.43
N ARG A 261 -13.01 11.46 -5.61
CA ARG A 261 -14.00 12.09 -6.50
C ARG A 261 -13.84 11.63 -7.93
N ARG A 262 -12.58 11.58 -8.42
CA ARG A 262 -12.27 11.05 -9.75
C ARG A 262 -12.73 9.60 -9.90
N ARG A 263 -12.38 8.75 -8.96
CA ARG A 263 -12.76 7.34 -8.96
C ARG A 263 -14.27 7.15 -8.95
N ASN A 264 -14.98 7.90 -8.11
CA ASN A 264 -16.42 7.82 -8.01
C ASN A 264 -17.10 8.33 -9.30
N ALA A 265 -16.65 9.46 -9.85
CA ALA A 265 -17.18 10.00 -11.11
C ALA A 265 -16.99 9.05 -12.30
N LEU A 266 -15.83 8.37 -12.36
CA LEU A 266 -15.56 7.36 -13.40
C LEU A 266 -16.43 6.11 -13.21
N ARG A 267 -16.63 5.66 -11.97
CA ARG A 267 -17.50 4.51 -11.67
C ARG A 267 -18.96 4.80 -12.02
N GLU A 268 -19.46 5.97 -11.67
CA GLU A 268 -20.82 6.40 -12.03
C GLU A 268 -20.99 6.47 -13.55
N PHE A 269 -20.01 7.05 -14.24
CA PHE A 269 -20.03 7.13 -15.69
C PHE A 269 -19.96 5.74 -16.35
N ALA A 270 -19.09 4.85 -15.89
CA ALA A 270 -19.03 3.47 -16.37
C ALA A 270 -20.35 2.72 -16.14
N ALA A 271 -21.00 2.92 -14.99
CA ALA A 271 -22.31 2.34 -14.70
C ALA A 271 -23.41 2.83 -15.67
N GLU A 272 -23.36 4.09 -16.08
CA GLU A 272 -24.24 4.64 -17.14
C GLU A 272 -23.97 3.93 -18.48
N LEU A 273 -22.71 3.79 -18.89
CA LEU A 273 -22.34 3.12 -20.14
C LEU A 273 -22.77 1.64 -20.15
N ARG A 274 -22.65 0.95 -19.03
CA ARG A 274 -23.07 -0.47 -18.90
C ARG A 274 -24.56 -0.68 -19.21
N GLN A 275 -25.43 0.30 -18.98
CA GLN A 275 -26.87 0.16 -19.26
C GLN A 275 -27.17 -0.04 -20.75
N GLY A 276 -26.31 0.51 -21.62
CA GLY A 276 -26.43 0.38 -23.08
C GLY A 276 -25.50 -0.64 -23.71
N ALA A 277 -24.58 -1.19 -22.93
CA ALA A 277 -23.51 -2.06 -23.42
C ALA A 277 -23.95 -3.52 -23.54
N LYS A 278 -23.45 -4.20 -24.57
CA LYS A 278 -23.59 -5.64 -24.74
C LYS A 278 -22.30 -6.33 -24.29
N VAL A 279 -22.36 -6.99 -23.12
CA VAL A 279 -21.25 -7.76 -22.56
C VAL A 279 -21.56 -9.24 -22.69
N GLU A 280 -20.73 -9.99 -23.39
CA GLU A 280 -20.88 -11.43 -23.65
C GLU A 280 -19.65 -12.18 -23.15
N ARG A 281 -19.85 -13.26 -22.40
CA ARG A 281 -18.79 -14.23 -22.09
C ARG A 281 -18.76 -15.29 -23.19
N VAL A 282 -17.62 -15.41 -23.87
CA VAL A 282 -17.43 -16.35 -24.99
C VAL A 282 -16.58 -17.52 -24.48
N ASP A 283 -17.20 -18.70 -24.41
CA ASP A 283 -16.49 -19.94 -24.14
C ASP A 283 -15.92 -20.51 -25.44
N PHE A 284 -14.61 -20.58 -25.54
CA PHE A 284 -13.93 -21.34 -26.60
C PHE A 284 -13.73 -22.80 -26.15
N SER A 285 -14.81 -23.49 -25.81
CA SER A 285 -14.77 -24.94 -25.72
C SER A 285 -14.86 -25.49 -27.13
N GLY A 286 -13.69 -25.80 -27.70
CA GLY A 286 -13.35 -26.57 -28.88
C GLY A 286 -14.45 -27.00 -29.82
N ASP A 287 -14.53 -26.39 -30.99
CA ASP A 287 -14.79 -27.12 -32.19
C ASP A 287 -13.43 -27.70 -32.70
N GLU A 288 -12.98 -28.78 -32.10
CA GLU A 288 -12.10 -29.71 -32.82
C GLU A 288 -12.97 -30.33 -33.92
N ASP A 289 -12.95 -29.72 -35.09
CA ASP A 289 -13.48 -30.31 -36.32
C ASP A 289 -12.89 -31.73 -36.45
N GLU A 290 -13.77 -32.74 -36.35
CA GLU A 290 -13.50 -34.10 -36.77
C GLU A 290 -12.91 -34.07 -38.18
N VAL A 291 -11.61 -34.22 -38.30
CA VAL A 291 -10.98 -34.58 -39.56
C VAL A 291 -11.41 -36.02 -39.86
N GLN A 292 -12.50 -36.15 -40.59
CA GLN A 292 -12.86 -37.40 -41.23
C GLN A 292 -11.76 -37.76 -42.27
N GLU A 293 -10.97 -38.76 -41.96
CA GLU A 293 -10.10 -39.39 -42.95
C GLU A 293 -11.00 -40.09 -44.02
N PRO A 294 -10.77 -39.81 -45.30
CA PRO A 294 -11.44 -40.55 -46.36
C PRO A 294 -10.84 -41.93 -46.49
N SER A 295 -11.74 -42.93 -46.55
CA SER A 295 -11.51 -44.37 -46.78
C SER A 295 -10.84 -44.67 -48.11
#